data_8e5824601c4b6e6aeda67acf6d3326f2
#
_entry.id   8e5824601c4b6e6aeda67acf6d3326f2
#
_cell.length_a   1.000
_cell.length_b   1.000
_cell.length_c   1.000
_cell.angle_alpha   90.00
_cell.angle_beta   90.00
_cell.angle_gamma   90.00
#
_symmetry.space_group_name_H-M   'P 1'
#
loop_
_entity.id
_entity.type
_entity.pdbx_description
1 polymer ?
#
loop_
_entity_poly.entity_id
_entity_poly.type
_entity_poly.pdbx_seq_one_letter_code
_entity_poly.pdbx_strand_id
1 'polypeptide(L)'
;MLLMAIFSLSIVSGVFAADNYIIPFKEEKQLTVKVNENFNIKLESNPSTGYQWFPDFNPRFLKIIGINYYSQEDLNESGIVGEPGTQKFIFKALKAGKIDITMKYVRSWENCFPAEEIIYHINIVN
;
A
#
# COMPACT_ATOMS: atom_id res chain seq x y z
N MET A 1 -12.28 44.69 1.99
CA MET A 1 -11.99 44.21 2.19
C MET A 1 -11.50 43.25 2.33
N LEU A 2 -11.00 42.59 2.40
CA LEU A 2 -10.56 41.70 2.57
C LEU A 2 -10.46 40.73 2.93
N LEU A 3 -10.23 40.07 2.94
CA LEU A 3 -10.12 39.12 3.26
C LEU A 3 -9.44 38.32 3.43
N MET A 4 -9.05 37.73 3.60
CA MET A 4 -8.43 36.95 3.78
C MET A 4 -8.36 35.85 4.06
N ALA A 5 -8.12 35.29 4.13
CA ALA A 5 -8.05 34.33 4.13
C ALA A 5 -7.40 33.47 4.60
N ILE A 6 -7.13 32.92 4.82
CA ILE A 6 -6.52 32.13 5.31
C ILE A 6 -6.44 31.08 5.54
N PHE A 7 -6.17 30.52 5.50
CA PHE A 7 -5.98 29.52 5.57
C PHE A 7 -5.41 28.74 6.25
N SER A 8 -5.24 28.26 6.59
CA SER A 8 -4.77 27.54 7.23
C SER A 8 -4.45 26.52 7.26
N LEU A 9 -4.10 26.05 7.18
CA LEU A 9 -3.75 25.10 7.17
C LEU A 9 -3.46 24.28 7.84
N SER A 10 -3.41 23.80 8.31
CA SER A 10 -3.27 23.02 8.95
C SER A 10 -2.78 22.00 8.93
N ILE A 11 -2.23 21.67 8.98
CA ILE A 11 -1.70 20.79 8.90
C ILE A 11 -1.42 19.98 9.62
N VAL A 12 -1.49 19.46 10.02
CA VAL A 12 -1.39 18.65 10.66
C VAL A 12 -0.66 17.77 10.55
N SER A 13 0.05 17.62 10.78
CA SER A 13 0.83 16.81 10.71
C SER A 13 0.56 15.69 11.09
N GLY A 14 0.39 15.09 10.86
CA GLY A 14 0.18 14.00 11.16
C GLY A 14 0.80 13.18 12.00
N VAL A 15 1.26 13.51 12.84
CA VAL A 15 1.83 12.66 13.68
C VAL A 15 0.91 12.34 14.72
N PHE A 16 0.25 11.30 14.70
CA PHE A 16 -0.53 10.98 15.72
C PHE A 16 0.10 9.94 16.39
N ALA A 17 0.44 10.04 17.52
CA ALA A 17 0.98 9.01 18.29
C ALA A 17 -0.12 8.40 19.03
N ALA A 18 -0.80 7.60 18.46
CA ALA A 18 -1.77 6.86 19.20
C ALA A 18 -1.00 5.85 19.97
N ASP A 19 -1.23 5.66 21.18
CA ASP A 19 -0.58 4.65 21.99
C ASP A 19 0.93 4.74 21.98
N ASN A 20 1.42 5.93 21.78
CA ASN A 20 2.85 6.18 21.87
C ASN A 20 3.69 5.48 20.83
N TYR A 21 3.13 5.21 19.67
CA TYR A 21 3.97 4.74 18.59
C TYR A 21 3.65 5.52 17.33
N ILE A 22 4.58 5.51 16.42
CA ILE A 22 4.47 6.21 15.15
C ILE A 22 4.85 5.25 14.06
N ILE A 23 4.05 5.20 13.01
CA ILE A 23 4.43 4.44 11.81
C ILE A 23 5.43 5.31 11.05
N PRO A 24 6.67 4.85 10.87
CA PRO A 24 7.70 5.69 10.27
C PRO A 24 7.38 6.19 8.88
N PHE A 25 6.64 5.42 8.12
CA PHE A 25 6.31 5.81 6.77
C PHE A 25 4.86 5.46 6.49
N LYS A 26 4.09 6.45 6.12
CA LYS A 26 2.68 6.26 5.78
C LYS A 26 2.36 7.10 4.57
N GLU A 27 1.74 6.50 3.57
CA GLU A 27 1.44 7.15 2.31
C GLU A 27 0.02 6.82 1.89
N GLU A 28 -0.62 7.72 1.15
CA GLU A 28 -1.96 7.49 0.62
C GLU A 28 -1.95 7.71 -0.88
N LYS A 29 -2.67 6.86 -1.60
CA LYS A 29 -2.78 6.93 -3.05
C LYS A 29 -4.24 6.73 -3.44
N GLN A 30 -4.59 7.15 -4.64
CA GLN A 30 -5.94 7.00 -5.14
C GLN A 30 -5.93 6.31 -6.48
N LEU A 31 -6.96 5.50 -6.73
CA LEU A 31 -7.06 4.74 -7.95
C LEU A 31 -8.53 4.54 -8.30
N THR A 32 -8.86 4.65 -9.57
CA THR A 32 -10.21 4.38 -10.07
C THR A 32 -10.14 3.20 -11.01
N VAL A 33 -11.00 2.21 -10.79
CA VAL A 33 -11.06 1.02 -11.62
C VAL A 33 -12.51 0.68 -11.91
N LYS A 34 -12.72 -0.16 -12.92
CA LYS A 34 -14.07 -0.58 -13.29
C LYS A 34 -14.37 -1.95 -12.70
N VAL A 35 -15.66 -2.22 -12.48
CA VAL A 35 -16.09 -3.55 -12.05
C VAL A 35 -15.59 -4.59 -13.05
N ASN A 36 -15.09 -5.68 -12.54
CA ASN A 36 -14.50 -6.80 -13.29
C ASN A 36 -13.13 -6.49 -13.91
N GLU A 37 -12.61 -5.31 -13.69
CA GLU A 37 -11.28 -4.97 -14.17
C GLU A 37 -10.23 -5.49 -13.21
N ASN A 38 -9.11 -5.95 -13.76
CA ASN A 38 -7.95 -6.36 -12.97
C ASN A 38 -6.99 -5.19 -12.86
N PHE A 39 -6.38 -5.03 -11.71
CA PHE A 39 -5.37 -4.00 -11.54
C PHE A 39 -4.25 -4.53 -10.65
N ASN A 40 -3.08 -3.91 -10.77
CA ASN A 40 -1.91 -4.36 -10.06
C ASN A 40 -1.43 -3.31 -9.07
N ILE A 41 -0.95 -3.77 -7.93
CA ILE A 41 -0.22 -2.93 -7.00
C ILE A 41 1.17 -3.54 -6.90
N LYS A 42 2.19 -2.74 -7.24
CA LYS A 42 3.57 -3.17 -7.20
C LYS A 42 4.31 -2.37 -6.13
N LEU A 43 4.97 -3.07 -5.24
CA LEU A 43 5.67 -2.43 -4.14
C LEU A 43 7.07 -3.02 -4.01
N GLU A 44 8.02 -2.17 -3.69
CA GLU A 44 9.38 -2.61 -3.47
C GLU A 44 9.43 -3.45 -2.20
N SER A 45 10.10 -4.56 -2.26
CA SER A 45 10.17 -5.49 -1.14
C SER A 45 11.55 -6.10 -1.06
N ASN A 46 12.04 -6.29 0.14
CA ASN A 46 13.32 -6.94 0.36
C ASN A 46 13.12 -8.09 1.33
N PRO A 47 12.78 -9.27 0.82
CA PRO A 47 12.47 -10.40 1.70
C PRO A 47 13.64 -10.89 2.54
N SER A 48 14.87 -10.52 2.18
CA SER A 48 16.02 -10.90 3.00
C SER A 48 15.95 -10.28 4.39
N THR A 49 15.17 -9.22 4.57
CA THR A 49 14.97 -8.60 5.87
C THR A 49 13.84 -9.27 6.66
N GLY A 50 13.08 -10.14 6.01
CA GLY A 50 11.90 -10.75 6.62
C GLY A 50 10.63 -9.94 6.48
N TYR A 51 10.72 -8.72 5.97
CA TYR A 51 9.54 -7.89 5.77
C TYR A 51 8.81 -8.29 4.49
N GLN A 52 7.50 -8.25 4.55
CA GLN A 52 6.64 -8.50 3.40
C GLN A 52 5.44 -7.58 3.47
N TRP A 53 4.85 -7.32 2.32
CA TRP A 53 3.64 -6.54 2.24
C TRP A 53 2.43 -7.45 2.42
N PHE A 54 1.50 -7.03 3.26
CA PHE A 54 0.25 -7.74 3.48
C PHE A 54 -0.90 -6.80 3.19
N PRO A 55 -1.83 -7.20 2.32
CA PRO A 55 -2.98 -6.37 1.99
C PRO A 55 -4.12 -6.60 2.98
N ASP A 56 -4.74 -5.52 3.39
CA ASP A 56 -5.93 -5.56 4.22
C ASP A 56 -7.03 -4.85 3.44
N PHE A 57 -8.08 -5.56 3.10
CA PHE A 57 -9.14 -5.03 2.25
C PHE A 57 -10.43 -5.81 2.47
N ASN A 58 -11.54 -5.26 1.97
CA ASN A 58 -12.83 -5.91 2.09
C ASN A 58 -13.03 -6.90 0.94
N PRO A 59 -13.11 -8.21 1.22
CA PRO A 59 -13.23 -9.21 0.16
C PRO A 59 -14.57 -9.20 -0.57
N ARG A 60 -15.53 -8.42 -0.11
CA ARG A 60 -16.79 -8.27 -0.83
C ARG A 60 -16.61 -7.43 -2.09
N PHE A 61 -15.62 -6.55 -2.10
CA PHE A 61 -15.39 -5.63 -3.21
C PHE A 61 -14.21 -6.01 -4.08
N LEU A 62 -13.25 -6.72 -3.53
CA LEU A 62 -12.02 -7.05 -4.23
C LEU A 62 -11.63 -8.48 -4.01
N LYS A 63 -10.92 -9.04 -4.98
CA LYS A 63 -10.38 -10.39 -4.86
C LYS A 63 -8.93 -10.33 -5.31
N ILE A 64 -8.06 -11.02 -4.60
CA ILE A 64 -6.69 -11.20 -5.05
C ILE A 64 -6.66 -12.40 -5.98
N ILE A 65 -6.17 -12.21 -7.20
CA ILE A 65 -6.06 -13.30 -8.16
C ILE A 65 -4.61 -13.71 -8.38
N GLY A 66 -3.66 -13.01 -7.82
CA GLY A 66 -2.26 -13.43 -7.89
C GLY A 66 -1.38 -12.56 -7.04
N ILE A 67 -0.31 -13.16 -6.54
CA ILE A 67 0.74 -12.44 -5.84
C ILE A 67 2.05 -12.98 -6.38
N ASN A 68 2.88 -12.10 -6.92
CA ASN A 68 4.16 -12.48 -7.50
C ASN A 68 5.28 -11.69 -6.86
N TYR A 69 6.43 -12.28 -6.83
CA TYR A 69 7.63 -11.60 -6.38
C TYR A 69 8.69 -11.71 -7.47
N TYR A 70 9.28 -10.58 -7.81
CA TYR A 70 10.36 -10.54 -8.78
C TYR A 70 11.59 -9.96 -8.09
N SER A 71 12.67 -10.72 -8.07
CA SER A 71 13.91 -10.20 -7.53
C SER A 71 14.60 -9.35 -8.58
N GLN A 72 15.51 -8.50 -8.16
CA GLN A 72 16.31 -7.76 -9.13
C GLN A 72 17.19 -8.69 -9.96
N GLU A 73 17.53 -9.84 -9.42
CA GLU A 73 18.31 -10.80 -10.17
C GLU A 73 17.53 -11.32 -11.38
N ASP A 74 16.21 -11.39 -11.26
CA ASP A 74 15.38 -11.83 -12.36
C ASP A 74 15.25 -10.78 -13.45
N LEU A 75 15.46 -9.52 -13.08
CA LEU A 75 15.27 -8.41 -14.00
C LEU A 75 16.56 -7.98 -14.67
N ASN A 76 17.69 -8.27 -14.06
CA ASN A 76 18.99 -7.95 -14.65
C ASN A 76 19.98 -9.01 -14.19
N GLU A 77 21.10 -9.07 -14.86
CA GLU A 77 22.08 -10.12 -14.59
C GLU A 77 23.20 -9.66 -13.68
N SER A 78 22.92 -8.70 -12.83
CA SER A 78 23.98 -8.17 -11.97
C SER A 78 24.46 -9.19 -10.95
N GLY A 79 23.57 -10.12 -10.56
CA GLY A 79 23.96 -11.13 -9.60
C GLY A 79 24.27 -10.62 -8.22
N ILE A 80 23.83 -9.41 -7.89
CA ILE A 80 24.06 -8.86 -6.58
C ILE A 80 23.05 -9.45 -5.60
N VAL A 81 23.55 -10.03 -4.54
CA VAL A 81 22.70 -10.67 -3.54
C VAL A 81 22.17 -9.63 -2.57
N GLY A 82 20.92 -9.76 -2.18
CA GLY A 82 20.33 -8.88 -1.19
C GLY A 82 19.69 -7.63 -1.74
N GLU A 83 19.64 -7.48 -3.05
CA GLU A 83 18.94 -6.36 -3.63
C GLU A 83 17.46 -6.47 -3.42
N PRO A 84 16.75 -5.35 -3.23
CA PRO A 84 15.30 -5.38 -3.13
C PRO A 84 14.69 -5.81 -4.46
N GLY A 85 13.53 -6.40 -4.39
CA GLY A 85 12.77 -6.77 -5.55
C GLY A 85 11.41 -6.09 -5.54
N THR A 86 10.49 -6.64 -6.29
CA THR A 86 9.15 -6.10 -6.41
C THR A 86 8.13 -7.18 -6.06
N GLN A 87 7.22 -6.84 -5.17
CA GLN A 87 6.09 -7.69 -4.84
C GLN A 87 4.87 -7.13 -5.57
N LYS A 88 4.22 -7.97 -6.37
CA LYS A 88 3.12 -7.55 -7.22
C LYS A 88 1.86 -8.25 -6.79
N PHE A 89 0.84 -7.47 -6.49
CA PHE A 89 -0.48 -7.98 -6.14
C PHE A 89 -1.42 -7.71 -7.29
N ILE A 90 -2.14 -8.72 -7.73
CA ILE A 90 -3.12 -8.59 -8.80
C ILE A 90 -4.50 -8.72 -8.19
N PHE A 91 -5.27 -7.66 -8.28
CA PHE A 91 -6.63 -7.60 -7.74
C PHE A 91 -7.64 -7.57 -8.86
N LYS A 92 -8.82 -8.08 -8.56
CA LYS A 92 -9.97 -7.93 -9.44
C LYS A 92 -11.06 -7.20 -8.69
N ALA A 93 -11.63 -6.17 -9.31
CA ALA A 93 -12.74 -5.44 -8.73
C ALA A 93 -14.04 -6.23 -8.95
N LEU A 94 -14.78 -6.45 -7.87
CA LEU A 94 -15.97 -7.28 -7.92
C LEU A 94 -17.27 -6.50 -7.89
N LYS A 95 -17.25 -5.34 -7.23
CA LYS A 95 -18.48 -4.61 -6.96
C LYS A 95 -18.18 -3.14 -6.89
N ALA A 96 -19.06 -2.31 -7.43
CA ALA A 96 -18.89 -0.86 -7.39
C ALA A 96 -18.96 -0.33 -5.97
N GLY A 97 -18.17 0.68 -5.69
CA GLY A 97 -18.12 1.33 -4.38
C GLY A 97 -16.76 1.92 -4.12
N LYS A 98 -16.64 2.56 -2.98
CA LYS A 98 -15.37 3.14 -2.56
C LYS A 98 -14.85 2.34 -1.38
N ILE A 99 -13.64 1.85 -1.52
CA ILE A 99 -13.03 1.03 -0.48
C ILE A 99 -11.55 1.36 -0.39
N ASP A 100 -10.92 0.91 0.68
CA ASP A 100 -9.50 1.09 0.85
C ASP A 100 -8.79 -0.25 0.87
N ILE A 101 -7.59 -0.26 0.33
CA ILE A 101 -6.65 -1.36 0.53
C ILE A 101 -5.52 -0.78 1.37
N THR A 102 -5.29 -1.35 2.53
CA THR A 102 -4.18 -0.94 3.37
C THR A 102 -3.07 -1.97 3.22
N MET A 103 -1.96 -1.54 2.63
CA MET A 103 -0.80 -2.40 2.47
C MET A 103 0.12 -2.15 3.64
N LYS A 104 0.46 -3.21 4.37
CA LYS A 104 1.29 -3.12 5.56
C LYS A 104 2.58 -3.89 5.36
N TYR A 105 3.70 -3.24 5.62
CA TYR A 105 5.02 -3.85 5.48
C TYR A 105 5.46 -4.34 6.85
N VAL A 106 5.39 -5.64 7.06
CA VAL A 106 5.59 -6.21 8.38
C VAL A 106 6.43 -7.48 8.30
N ARG A 107 7.00 -7.87 9.44
CA ARG A 107 7.58 -9.19 9.62
C ARG A 107 6.53 -10.06 10.27
N SER A 108 6.25 -11.20 9.68
CA SER A 108 5.14 -12.04 10.13
C SER A 108 5.32 -12.59 11.55
N TRP A 109 6.57 -12.71 12.00
CA TRP A 109 6.83 -13.28 13.32
C TRP A 109 6.90 -12.22 14.42
N GLU A 110 6.83 -10.94 14.05
CA GLU A 110 6.89 -9.88 15.03
C GLU A 110 5.50 -9.35 15.32
N ASN A 111 5.22 -9.14 16.59
CA ASN A 111 3.94 -8.59 16.97
C ASN A 111 4.11 -7.10 17.22
N CYS A 112 4.50 -6.37 16.21
CA CYS A 112 4.73 -4.95 16.33
C CYS A 112 4.09 -4.23 15.16
N PHE A 113 4.20 -2.91 15.18
CA PHE A 113 3.55 -2.09 14.18
C PHE A 113 4.29 -2.15 12.85
N PRO A 114 3.61 -1.93 11.73
CA PRO A 114 4.26 -1.97 10.43
C PRO A 114 5.37 -0.94 10.31
N ALA A 115 6.43 -1.29 9.56
CA ALA A 115 7.48 -0.35 9.25
C ALA A 115 6.98 0.69 8.24
N GLU A 116 6.10 0.27 7.33
CA GLU A 116 5.50 1.16 6.35
C GLU A 116 4.04 0.80 6.17
N GLU A 117 3.25 1.77 5.79
CA GLU A 117 1.84 1.55 5.50
C GLU A 117 1.44 2.43 4.32
N ILE A 118 0.79 1.84 3.34
CA ILE A 118 0.30 2.57 2.18
C ILE A 118 -1.18 2.28 2.06
N ILE A 119 -1.98 3.32 2.01
CA ILE A 119 -3.43 3.18 1.86
C ILE A 119 -3.81 3.57 0.45
N TYR A 120 -4.45 2.64 -0.26
CA TYR A 120 -4.96 2.90 -1.59
C TYR A 120 -6.46 3.12 -1.48
N HIS A 121 -6.90 4.31 -1.82
CA HIS A 121 -8.32 4.62 -1.86
C HIS A 121 -8.83 4.24 -3.25
N ILE A 122 -9.63 3.20 -3.32
CA ILE A 122 -10.07 2.64 -4.58
C ILE A 122 -11.52 3.04 -4.84
N ASN A 123 -11.74 3.64 -5.99
CA ASN A 123 -13.10 3.96 -6.44
C ASN A 123 -13.45 2.98 -7.56
N ILE A 124 -14.35 2.06 -7.29
CA ILE A 124 -14.76 1.06 -8.26
C ILE A 124 -16.05 1.55 -8.91
N VAL A 125 -16.01 1.73 -10.21
CA VAL A 125 -17.14 2.26 -10.98
C VAL A 125 -17.66 1.22 -11.96
N ASN A 126 -18.89 1.40 -12.41
CA ASN A 126 -19.48 0.50 -13.40
C ASN A 126 -19.01 0.79 -14.82
#